data_a1d96f1929829303aaeb964dd4a3ced8
#
_entry.id   a1d96f1929829303aaeb964dd4a3ced8
#
_cell.length_a   1.000
_cell.length_b   1.000
_cell.length_c   1.000
_cell.angle_alpha   90.00
_cell.angle_beta   90.00
_cell.angle_gamma   90.00
#
_symmetry.space_group_name_H-M   'P 1'
#
loop_
_entity.id
_entity.type
_entity.pdbx_description
1 polymer ?
#
loop_
_entity_poly.entity_id
_entity_poly.type
_entity_poly.pdbx_seq_one_letter_code
_entity_poly.pdbx_strand_id
1 'polypeptide(L)'
;HTDNRRQRQMCIRDRGKIAGRAVLLAGQPGTGKTAIAMGMAKALGDETPFASMAASEIFSLEMSKTEALTQAFRKSIGVRIKEETEIIEGEVVEVEIDRPAATGSAAKTGKIVLKTTEMETVYDLGQKMIEGLSKEKVSAGDIITIDKASGRVTKLGRSFARSRDYDAMGPATRFVQCPEGELQKRKEVVHVVTLHEIDVINSRQQGFLALFAGDTGEIRPEVREQIDRKVSEWREEGKADVVPGVLFIDEVHMLDIECFSFLNRALEQDMAPIVVVATNRGITKIRGTDYKSPHGMPIDLLDRLLIIPTKPYTEDEIRHIVEIRCEEEDVEMTDDAKELLTKIGGETSLRYCMQLITSSALIAARRKASEVDIEDISQAYSMFVDVKRSTQFLLEYQDQYMFNEVGTDAMQA
;
A
#
# COMPACT_ATOMS: atom_id res chain seq x y z
N HIS A 1 24.01 7.40 -7.60
CA HIS A 1 23.69 6.06 -7.06
C HIS A 1 22.24 5.61 -7.37
N THR A 2 21.28 6.52 -7.47
CA THR A 2 19.89 6.24 -7.82
C THR A 2 19.70 5.76 -9.27
N ASP A 3 20.46 6.29 -10.23
CA ASP A 3 20.34 5.91 -11.65
C ASP A 3 20.82 4.48 -11.93
N ASN A 4 21.88 4.03 -11.27
CA ASN A 4 22.34 2.65 -11.40
C ASN A 4 21.35 1.62 -10.81
N ARG A 5 20.54 2.04 -9.81
CA ARG A 5 19.48 1.21 -9.22
C ARG A 5 18.28 1.12 -10.16
N ARG A 6 17.88 2.24 -10.78
CA ARG A 6 16.77 2.29 -11.77
C ARG A 6 17.09 1.45 -13.02
N GLN A 7 18.32 1.54 -13.56
CA GLN A 7 18.72 0.74 -14.71
C GLN A 7 18.72 -0.77 -14.42
N ARG A 8 19.15 -1.20 -13.22
CA ARG A 8 19.07 -2.61 -12.80
C ARG A 8 17.62 -3.09 -12.65
N GLN A 9 16.71 -2.25 -12.18
CA GLN A 9 15.28 -2.55 -12.07
C GLN A 9 14.59 -2.68 -13.42
N MET A 10 14.91 -1.81 -14.39
CA MET A 10 14.41 -1.90 -15.77
C MET A 10 14.84 -3.19 -16.45
N CYS A 11 16.09 -3.62 -16.27
CA CYS A 11 16.58 -4.90 -16.80
C CYS A 11 15.84 -6.13 -16.23
N ILE A 12 15.31 -6.03 -15.03
CA ILE A 12 14.48 -7.09 -14.41
C ILE A 12 13.09 -7.14 -15.03
N ARG A 13 12.51 -6.01 -15.37
CA ARG A 13 11.15 -5.91 -15.95
C ARG A 13 11.08 -6.39 -17.41
N ASP A 14 12.04 -6.00 -18.24
CA ASP A 14 11.96 -6.20 -19.70
C ASP A 14 12.33 -7.62 -20.18
N ARG A 15 12.99 -8.41 -19.33
CA ARG A 15 13.38 -9.78 -19.67
C ARG A 15 12.46 -10.83 -19.06
N GLY A 16 11.17 -10.74 -19.26
CA GLY A 16 10.06 -11.59 -18.73
C GLY A 16 10.28 -13.11 -18.58
N LYS A 17 11.48 -13.63 -18.67
CA LYS A 17 11.81 -15.06 -18.66
C LYS A 17 12.88 -15.50 -17.64
N ILE A 18 13.26 -14.65 -16.68
CA ILE A 18 14.24 -15.06 -15.66
C ILE A 18 13.48 -15.43 -14.39
N ALA A 19 13.34 -16.72 -14.14
CA ALA A 19 12.90 -17.25 -12.86
C ALA A 19 13.86 -16.80 -11.74
N GLY A 20 13.33 -16.55 -10.52
CA GLY A 20 14.16 -16.26 -9.36
C GLY A 20 14.55 -14.78 -9.19
N ARG A 21 13.57 -13.87 -9.23
CA ARG A 21 13.82 -12.43 -9.01
C ARG A 21 13.73 -12.09 -7.54
N ALA A 22 14.81 -12.31 -6.81
CA ALA A 22 14.83 -11.99 -5.40
C ALA A 22 16.05 -11.14 -5.03
N VAL A 23 15.84 -10.19 -4.14
CA VAL A 23 16.85 -9.22 -3.68
C VAL A 23 16.96 -9.31 -2.17
N LEU A 24 18.19 -9.40 -1.66
CA LEU A 24 18.48 -9.30 -0.24
C LEU A 24 19.04 -7.92 0.10
N LEU A 25 18.37 -7.20 0.98
CA LEU A 25 18.86 -5.97 1.60
C LEU A 25 19.52 -6.30 2.94
N ALA A 26 20.83 -6.33 2.97
CA ALA A 26 21.59 -6.66 4.18
C ALA A 26 22.24 -5.41 4.77
N GLY A 27 22.05 -5.16 6.07
CA GLY A 27 22.71 -4.05 6.75
C GLY A 27 22.11 -3.69 8.11
N GLN A 28 22.70 -2.71 8.75
CA GLN A 28 22.33 -2.27 10.09
C GLN A 28 20.88 -1.77 10.18
N PRO A 29 20.25 -1.77 11.36
CA PRO A 29 18.96 -1.11 11.57
C PRO A 29 19.04 0.38 11.22
N GLY A 30 17.95 0.96 10.73
CA GLY A 30 17.90 2.40 10.43
C GLY A 30 18.50 2.81 9.08
N THR A 31 18.93 1.87 8.22
CA THR A 31 19.46 2.17 6.87
C THR A 31 18.40 2.21 5.77
N GLY A 32 17.13 2.39 6.14
CA GLY A 32 16.02 2.61 5.21
C GLY A 32 15.65 1.42 4.32
N LYS A 33 15.91 0.17 4.74
CA LYS A 33 15.62 -1.03 3.93
C LYS A 33 14.17 -1.11 3.47
N THR A 34 13.22 -0.85 4.36
CA THR A 34 11.78 -0.81 4.05
C THR A 34 11.43 0.30 3.07
N ALA A 35 11.99 1.51 3.28
CA ALA A 35 11.79 2.64 2.38
C ALA A 35 12.36 2.38 0.98
N ILE A 36 13.50 1.69 0.89
CA ILE A 36 14.09 1.25 -0.38
C ILE A 36 13.13 0.30 -1.11
N ALA A 37 12.56 -0.69 -0.41
CA ALA A 37 11.61 -1.64 -1.00
C ALA A 37 10.33 -0.95 -1.50
N MET A 38 9.76 -0.03 -0.72
CA MET A 38 8.62 0.78 -1.13
C MET A 38 8.94 1.68 -2.34
N GLY A 39 10.11 2.31 -2.34
CA GLY A 39 10.58 3.11 -3.47
C GLY A 39 10.80 2.27 -4.73
N MET A 40 11.23 1.01 -4.58
CA MET A 40 11.33 0.06 -5.70
C MET A 40 9.95 -0.25 -6.28
N ALA A 41 8.95 -0.51 -5.45
CA ALA A 41 7.58 -0.77 -5.90
C ALA A 41 6.97 0.43 -6.63
N LYS A 42 7.08 1.64 -6.07
CA LYS A 42 6.63 2.88 -6.74
C LYS A 42 7.34 3.14 -8.08
N ALA A 43 8.63 2.83 -8.17
CA ALA A 43 9.38 3.00 -9.42
C ALA A 43 8.98 2.01 -10.53
N LEU A 44 8.34 0.89 -10.19
CA LEU A 44 7.79 -0.07 -11.15
C LEU A 44 6.45 0.38 -11.73
N GLY A 45 5.76 1.28 -11.08
CA GLY A 45 4.49 1.87 -11.50
C GLY A 45 3.47 1.91 -10.38
N ASP A 46 2.57 2.89 -10.42
CA ASP A 46 1.56 3.12 -9.37
C ASP A 46 0.55 1.96 -9.24
N GLU A 47 0.36 1.19 -10.30
CA GLU A 47 -0.53 0.01 -10.33
C GLU A 47 0.15 -1.28 -9.83
N THR A 48 1.44 -1.22 -9.47
CA THR A 48 2.20 -2.39 -9.03
C THR A 48 1.83 -2.74 -7.58
N PRO A 49 1.26 -3.93 -7.31
CA PRO A 49 0.94 -4.33 -5.95
C PRO A 49 2.19 -4.42 -5.07
N PHE A 50 2.10 -3.87 -3.88
CA PHE A 50 3.14 -3.96 -2.87
C PHE A 50 2.58 -4.63 -1.62
N ALA A 51 3.14 -5.77 -1.25
CA ALA A 51 2.83 -6.45 0.00
C ALA A 51 4.06 -6.44 0.91
N SER A 52 3.89 -6.02 2.15
CA SER A 52 4.93 -6.07 3.17
C SER A 52 4.49 -6.95 4.33
N MET A 53 5.41 -7.76 4.84
CA MET A 53 5.22 -8.56 6.03
C MET A 53 6.50 -8.66 6.85
N ALA A 54 6.37 -8.78 8.16
CA ALA A 54 7.47 -9.17 9.02
C ALA A 54 7.54 -10.71 9.10
N ALA A 55 8.74 -11.27 9.07
CA ALA A 55 8.91 -12.72 9.17
C ALA A 55 8.34 -13.32 10.48
N SER A 56 8.22 -12.51 11.53
CA SER A 56 7.59 -12.90 12.79
C SER A 56 6.08 -13.12 12.69
N GLU A 57 5.39 -12.44 11.76
CA GLU A 57 3.94 -12.56 11.56
C GLU A 57 3.50 -13.93 11.05
N ILE A 58 4.43 -14.68 10.45
CA ILE A 58 4.19 -16.03 9.93
C ILE A 58 3.90 -17.02 11.05
N PHE A 59 4.41 -16.75 12.27
CA PHE A 59 4.23 -17.61 13.43
C PHE A 59 2.94 -17.28 14.19
N SER A 60 1.81 -17.35 13.52
CA SER A 60 0.48 -17.20 14.11
C SER A 60 -0.07 -18.55 14.56
N LEU A 61 -0.95 -18.54 15.58
CA LEU A 61 -1.70 -19.72 16.02
C LEU A 61 -2.91 -20.02 15.13
N GLU A 62 -3.35 -19.03 14.37
CA GLU A 62 -4.58 -19.09 13.57
C GLU A 62 -4.38 -19.68 12.18
N MET A 63 -3.13 -19.66 11.67
CA MET A 63 -2.83 -19.99 10.28
C MET A 63 -1.53 -20.76 10.16
N SER A 64 -1.46 -21.72 9.23
CA SER A 64 -0.21 -22.42 8.94
C SER A 64 0.82 -21.48 8.30
N LYS A 65 2.11 -21.74 8.56
CA LYS A 65 3.22 -20.92 8.05
C LYS A 65 3.23 -20.82 6.51
N THR A 66 2.96 -21.94 5.87
CA THR A 66 2.89 -22.03 4.40
C THR A 66 1.71 -21.25 3.84
N GLU A 67 0.59 -21.25 4.55
CA GLU A 67 -0.58 -20.48 4.17
C GLU A 67 -0.33 -18.97 4.28
N ALA A 68 0.28 -18.51 5.38
CA ALA A 68 0.63 -17.10 5.56
C ALA A 68 1.56 -16.60 4.44
N LEU A 69 2.58 -17.39 4.09
CA LEU A 69 3.46 -17.08 2.95
C LEU A 69 2.70 -17.08 1.63
N THR A 70 1.85 -18.07 1.38
CA THR A 70 1.05 -18.15 0.15
C THR A 70 0.15 -16.93 0.01
N GLN A 71 -0.51 -16.49 1.08
CA GLN A 71 -1.34 -15.28 1.06
C GLN A 71 -0.50 -14.03 0.77
N ALA A 72 0.70 -13.90 1.37
CA ALA A 72 1.58 -12.78 1.12
C ALA A 72 2.04 -12.74 -0.35
N PHE A 73 2.39 -13.89 -0.94
CA PHE A 73 2.70 -14.00 -2.35
C PHE A 73 1.51 -13.57 -3.23
N ARG A 74 0.33 -14.07 -2.95
CA ARG A 74 -0.87 -13.74 -3.73
C ARG A 74 -1.35 -12.29 -3.57
N LYS A 75 -1.09 -11.65 -2.42
CA LYS A 75 -1.29 -10.21 -2.20
C LYS A 75 -0.35 -9.35 -3.04
N SER A 76 0.81 -9.86 -3.38
CA SER A 76 1.81 -9.15 -4.19
C SER A 76 1.69 -9.41 -5.70
N ILE A 77 0.73 -10.20 -6.16
CA ILE A 77 0.47 -10.45 -7.57
C ILE A 77 -0.83 -9.76 -7.96
N GLY A 78 -0.75 -8.80 -8.90
CA GLY A 78 -1.90 -8.11 -9.45
C GLY A 78 -2.41 -8.76 -10.71
N VAL A 79 -3.72 -8.71 -10.89
CA VAL A 79 -4.39 -9.05 -12.13
C VAL A 79 -5.08 -7.79 -12.62
N ARG A 80 -4.67 -7.31 -13.77
CA ARG A 80 -5.28 -6.19 -14.47
C ARG A 80 -6.39 -6.75 -15.36
N ILE A 81 -7.63 -6.55 -14.96
CA ILE A 81 -8.81 -7.01 -15.69
C ILE A 81 -9.32 -5.86 -16.54
N LYS A 82 -9.48 -6.11 -17.83
CA LYS A 82 -10.07 -5.18 -18.80
C LYS A 82 -11.52 -5.55 -18.98
N GLU A 83 -12.41 -4.68 -18.52
CA GLU A 83 -13.85 -4.85 -18.70
C GLU A 83 -14.36 -3.78 -19.66
N GLU A 84 -15.04 -4.20 -20.72
CA GLU A 84 -15.78 -3.29 -21.57
C GLU A 84 -17.11 -2.97 -20.88
N THR A 85 -17.23 -1.75 -20.37
CA THR A 85 -18.47 -1.26 -19.77
C THR A 85 -19.17 -0.32 -20.72
N GLU A 86 -20.47 -0.45 -20.82
CA GLU A 86 -21.32 0.52 -21.52
C GLU A 86 -21.64 1.67 -20.56
N ILE A 87 -21.14 2.83 -20.88
CA ILE A 87 -21.42 4.06 -20.15
C ILE A 87 -22.35 4.95 -20.98
N ILE A 88 -23.27 5.62 -20.28
CA ILE A 88 -24.11 6.67 -20.84
C ILE A 88 -23.55 8.00 -20.33
N GLU A 89 -23.09 8.86 -21.22
CA GLU A 89 -22.54 10.17 -20.89
C GLU A 89 -23.32 11.26 -21.60
N GLY A 90 -23.81 12.23 -20.84
CA GLY A 90 -24.59 13.33 -21.41
C GLY A 90 -24.88 14.46 -20.42
N GLU A 91 -25.36 15.58 -20.97
CA GLU A 91 -25.91 16.69 -20.21
C GLU A 91 -27.34 16.35 -19.81
N VAL A 92 -27.66 16.56 -18.55
CA VAL A 92 -29.02 16.37 -18.00
C VAL A 92 -29.89 17.53 -18.44
N VAL A 93 -30.91 17.26 -19.24
CA VAL A 93 -31.91 18.25 -19.63
C VAL A 93 -33.01 18.33 -18.57
N GLU A 94 -33.57 17.17 -18.21
CA GLU A 94 -34.67 17.06 -17.26
C GLU A 94 -34.58 15.75 -16.47
N VAL A 95 -35.04 15.79 -15.22
CA VAL A 95 -35.15 14.61 -14.35
C VAL A 95 -36.55 14.61 -13.75
N GLU A 96 -37.34 13.63 -14.14
CA GLU A 96 -38.65 13.36 -13.57
C GLU A 96 -38.55 12.16 -12.62
N ILE A 97 -38.94 12.35 -11.36
CA ILE A 97 -38.99 11.26 -10.38
C ILE A 97 -40.43 11.14 -9.88
N ASP A 98 -41.09 10.06 -10.28
CA ASP A 98 -42.42 9.73 -9.80
C ASP A 98 -42.35 9.26 -8.33
N ARG A 99 -43.06 9.98 -7.47
CA ARG A 99 -43.30 9.59 -6.08
C ARG A 99 -44.70 9.00 -6.01
N PRO A 100 -44.90 7.69 -5.96
CA PRO A 100 -46.24 7.15 -5.80
C PRO A 100 -46.81 7.60 -4.47
N ALA A 101 -47.90 8.40 -4.58
CA ALA A 101 -48.69 8.78 -3.42
C ALA A 101 -49.43 7.55 -2.89
N ALA A 102 -49.16 7.19 -1.63
CA ALA A 102 -50.01 6.35 -0.78
C ALA A 102 -50.38 4.95 -1.29
N THR A 103 -49.43 4.03 -1.41
CA THR A 103 -49.63 2.61 -1.06
C THR A 103 -48.29 1.94 -0.89
N GLY A 104 -48.00 1.41 0.23
CA GLY A 104 -46.88 0.65 0.82
C GLY A 104 -45.83 -0.10 -0.01
N SER A 105 -45.57 0.22 -1.27
CA SER A 105 -44.51 -0.38 -2.08
C SER A 105 -43.62 0.73 -2.61
N ALA A 106 -42.42 0.80 -2.09
CA ALA A 106 -41.47 1.91 -2.27
C ALA A 106 -40.62 1.80 -3.57
N ALA A 107 -41.17 1.33 -4.67
CA ALA A 107 -40.46 1.36 -5.95
C ALA A 107 -40.58 2.77 -6.55
N LYS A 108 -39.52 3.58 -6.42
CA LYS A 108 -39.36 4.85 -7.12
C LYS A 108 -39.01 4.56 -8.56
N THR A 109 -39.83 5.02 -9.48
CA THR A 109 -39.55 5.04 -10.92
C THR A 109 -39.31 6.47 -11.35
N GLY A 110 -38.49 6.69 -12.36
CA GLY A 110 -38.20 8.02 -12.87
C GLY A 110 -37.71 7.96 -14.32
N LYS A 111 -37.69 9.11 -14.96
CA LYS A 111 -37.13 9.30 -16.30
C LYS A 111 -36.09 10.40 -16.26
N ILE A 112 -35.05 10.21 -17.03
CA ILE A 112 -34.02 11.22 -17.26
C ILE A 112 -33.85 11.47 -18.74
N VAL A 113 -33.79 12.72 -19.10
CA VAL A 113 -33.51 13.16 -20.45
C VAL A 113 -32.04 13.56 -20.52
N LEU A 114 -31.26 12.85 -21.32
CA LEU A 114 -29.84 13.13 -21.54
C LEU A 114 -29.63 13.63 -22.96
N LYS A 115 -28.78 14.64 -23.09
CA LYS A 115 -28.43 15.27 -24.36
C LYS A 115 -26.92 15.25 -24.58
N THR A 116 -26.53 14.98 -25.83
CA THR A 116 -25.21 15.24 -26.37
C THR A 116 -25.29 16.36 -27.42
N THR A 117 -24.19 16.68 -28.06
CA THR A 117 -24.18 17.63 -29.19
C THR A 117 -25.03 17.17 -30.39
N GLU A 118 -25.24 15.86 -30.55
CA GLU A 118 -25.84 15.25 -31.74
C GLU A 118 -27.22 14.62 -31.49
N MET A 119 -27.52 14.23 -30.24
CA MET A 119 -28.73 13.47 -29.94
C MET A 119 -29.29 13.76 -28.53
N GLU A 120 -30.56 13.54 -28.37
CA GLU A 120 -31.28 13.60 -27.11
C GLU A 120 -32.11 12.32 -26.93
N THR A 121 -31.99 11.69 -25.76
CA THR A 121 -32.69 10.44 -25.48
C THR A 121 -33.19 10.41 -24.04
N VAL A 122 -34.37 9.79 -23.87
CA VAL A 122 -35.00 9.56 -22.58
C VAL A 122 -34.66 8.16 -22.08
N TYR A 123 -34.20 8.08 -20.84
CA TYR A 123 -33.89 6.81 -20.18
C TYR A 123 -34.78 6.62 -18.96
N ASP A 124 -35.29 5.41 -18.79
CA ASP A 124 -36.02 5.00 -17.60
C ASP A 124 -35.03 4.68 -16.47
N LEU A 125 -35.28 5.25 -15.30
CA LEU A 125 -34.41 5.13 -14.14
C LEU A 125 -34.89 4.03 -13.19
N GLY A 126 -34.01 3.10 -12.85
CA GLY A 126 -34.22 2.18 -11.75
C GLY A 126 -33.95 2.80 -10.39
N GLN A 127 -34.42 2.17 -9.32
CA GLN A 127 -34.30 2.67 -7.95
C GLN A 127 -32.86 3.01 -7.54
N LYS A 128 -31.87 2.17 -7.88
CA LYS A 128 -30.45 2.42 -7.58
C LYS A 128 -29.92 3.67 -8.27
N MET A 129 -30.34 3.92 -9.51
CA MET A 129 -29.94 5.12 -10.26
C MET A 129 -30.54 6.38 -9.65
N ILE A 130 -31.82 6.33 -9.22
CA ILE A 130 -32.48 7.45 -8.54
C ILE A 130 -31.79 7.78 -7.22
N GLU A 131 -31.42 6.78 -6.44
CA GLU A 131 -30.64 6.98 -5.20
C GLU A 131 -29.25 7.59 -5.51
N GLY A 132 -28.57 7.14 -6.57
CA GLY A 132 -27.32 7.70 -7.04
C GLY A 132 -27.43 9.16 -7.46
N LEU A 133 -28.44 9.51 -8.26
CA LEU A 133 -28.72 10.90 -8.66
C LEU A 133 -29.00 11.81 -7.48
N SER A 134 -29.75 11.31 -6.50
CA SER A 134 -30.06 12.06 -5.27
C SER A 134 -28.82 12.28 -4.40
N LYS A 135 -27.92 11.28 -4.31
CA LYS A 135 -26.66 11.34 -3.56
C LYS A 135 -25.69 12.35 -4.16
N GLU A 136 -25.55 12.35 -5.48
CA GLU A 136 -24.68 13.27 -6.22
C GLU A 136 -25.31 14.65 -6.45
N LYS A 137 -26.53 14.87 -5.97
CA LYS A 137 -27.29 16.13 -6.12
C LYS A 137 -27.28 16.63 -7.57
N VAL A 138 -27.62 15.75 -8.49
CA VAL A 138 -27.65 16.04 -9.91
C VAL A 138 -28.85 16.96 -10.21
N SER A 139 -28.60 18.01 -10.99
CA SER A 139 -29.59 18.98 -11.44
C SER A 139 -29.54 19.15 -12.97
N ALA A 140 -30.59 19.73 -13.55
CA ALA A 140 -30.62 20.04 -14.98
C ALA A 140 -29.45 20.96 -15.36
N GLY A 141 -28.72 20.61 -16.42
CA GLY A 141 -27.50 21.27 -16.88
C GLY A 141 -26.20 20.70 -16.33
N ASP A 142 -26.27 19.64 -15.53
CA ASP A 142 -25.06 18.90 -15.10
C ASP A 142 -24.71 17.84 -16.16
N ILE A 143 -23.42 17.59 -16.31
CA ILE A 143 -22.91 16.52 -17.15
C ILE A 143 -22.64 15.32 -16.24
N ILE A 144 -23.26 14.20 -16.57
CA ILE A 144 -23.19 12.98 -15.79
C ILE A 144 -22.73 11.80 -16.66
N THR A 145 -22.14 10.83 -15.98
CA THR A 145 -21.83 9.51 -16.53
C THR A 145 -22.59 8.46 -15.74
N ILE A 146 -23.35 7.62 -16.43
CA ILE A 146 -24.07 6.49 -15.85
C ILE A 146 -23.42 5.21 -16.36
N ASP A 147 -22.94 4.37 -15.47
CA ASP A 147 -22.51 3.02 -15.77
C ASP A 147 -23.75 2.12 -15.83
N LYS A 148 -24.00 1.52 -16.98
CA LYS A 148 -25.20 0.70 -17.24
C LYS A 148 -25.18 -0.63 -16.49
N ALA A 149 -23.98 -1.17 -16.25
CA ALA A 149 -23.80 -2.45 -15.56
C ALA A 149 -24.02 -2.34 -14.06
N SER A 150 -23.42 -1.34 -13.41
CA SER A 150 -23.49 -1.14 -11.96
C SER A 150 -24.64 -0.22 -11.51
N GLY A 151 -25.19 0.59 -12.44
CA GLY A 151 -26.16 1.65 -12.14
C GLY A 151 -25.57 2.83 -11.37
N ARG A 152 -24.23 2.94 -11.34
CA ARG A 152 -23.53 4.02 -10.66
C ARG A 152 -23.59 5.31 -11.46
N VAL A 153 -23.97 6.37 -10.80
CA VAL A 153 -24.01 7.72 -11.38
C VAL A 153 -22.82 8.52 -10.85
N THR A 154 -22.10 9.18 -11.75
CA THR A 154 -21.00 10.07 -11.40
C THR A 154 -21.21 11.42 -12.07
N LYS A 155 -21.15 12.50 -11.29
CA LYS A 155 -21.24 13.87 -11.78
C LYS A 155 -19.86 14.34 -12.23
N LEU A 156 -19.68 14.68 -13.51
CA LEU A 156 -18.42 15.19 -14.06
C LEU A 156 -18.26 16.70 -13.84
N GLY A 157 -19.38 17.44 -13.88
CA GLY A 157 -19.40 18.87 -13.74
C GLY A 157 -20.65 19.49 -14.31
N ARG A 158 -20.60 20.79 -14.59
CA ARG A 158 -21.69 21.54 -15.18
C ARG A 158 -21.39 21.94 -16.61
N SER A 159 -22.42 21.99 -17.44
CA SER A 159 -22.24 22.37 -18.86
C SER A 159 -21.83 23.81 -19.02
N PHE A 160 -20.88 24.09 -19.94
CA PHE A 160 -20.46 25.44 -20.31
C PHE A 160 -21.60 26.30 -20.86
N ALA A 161 -22.64 25.71 -21.43
CA ALA A 161 -23.80 26.44 -21.94
C ALA A 161 -24.54 27.24 -20.84
N ARG A 162 -24.37 26.83 -19.58
CA ARG A 162 -24.95 27.51 -18.40
C ARG A 162 -23.94 28.29 -17.56
N SER A 163 -22.79 28.63 -18.12
CA SER A 163 -21.77 29.43 -17.41
C SER A 163 -22.24 30.83 -17.01
N ARG A 164 -23.36 31.31 -17.58
CA ARG A 164 -23.96 32.62 -17.22
C ARG A 164 -24.65 32.63 -15.83
N ASP A 165 -24.90 31.45 -15.26
CA ASP A 165 -25.49 31.30 -13.90
C ASP A 165 -24.40 31.31 -12.81
N TYR A 166 -23.22 31.86 -13.10
CA TYR A 166 -22.03 31.82 -12.22
C TYR A 166 -22.26 32.45 -10.85
N ASP A 167 -23.07 33.48 -10.75
CA ASP A 167 -23.34 34.22 -9.48
C ASP A 167 -24.10 33.40 -8.44
N ALA A 168 -24.74 32.29 -8.81
CA ALA A 168 -25.53 31.45 -7.91
C ALA A 168 -24.74 30.21 -7.40
N MET A 169 -23.45 30.09 -7.71
CA MET A 169 -22.68 28.87 -7.50
C MET A 169 -21.42 29.07 -6.68
N GLY A 170 -21.08 28.04 -5.89
CA GLY A 170 -19.87 28.03 -5.08
C GLY A 170 -18.58 27.90 -5.92
N PRO A 171 -17.41 28.29 -5.37
CA PRO A 171 -16.12 28.33 -6.06
C PRO A 171 -15.58 26.95 -6.53
N ALA A 172 -16.21 25.86 -6.11
CA ALA A 172 -15.80 24.49 -6.43
C ALA A 172 -16.49 23.88 -7.67
N THR A 173 -17.25 24.65 -8.44
CA THR A 173 -18.01 24.14 -9.60
C THR A 173 -17.07 23.96 -10.80
N ARG A 174 -16.90 22.71 -11.24
CA ARG A 174 -16.12 22.38 -12.45
C ARG A 174 -17.03 22.47 -13.67
N PHE A 175 -16.62 23.27 -14.66
CA PHE A 175 -17.29 23.34 -15.97
C PHE A 175 -16.66 22.34 -16.95
N VAL A 176 -17.55 21.61 -17.64
CA VAL A 176 -17.17 20.57 -18.61
C VAL A 176 -17.91 20.87 -19.93
N GLN A 177 -17.31 20.55 -21.05
CA GLN A 177 -17.99 20.65 -22.34
C GLN A 177 -19.01 19.52 -22.48
N CYS A 178 -20.13 19.80 -23.20
CA CYS A 178 -21.13 18.79 -23.53
C CYS A 178 -20.44 17.68 -24.33
N PRO A 179 -20.62 16.39 -23.98
CA PRO A 179 -20.01 15.28 -24.71
C PRO A 179 -20.47 15.25 -26.16
N GLU A 180 -19.52 14.92 -27.05
CA GLU A 180 -19.77 14.79 -28.48
C GLU A 180 -20.08 13.34 -28.85
N GLY A 181 -20.94 13.13 -29.86
CA GLY A 181 -21.26 11.83 -30.42
C GLY A 181 -22.39 11.10 -29.70
N GLU A 182 -22.36 9.78 -29.76
CA GLU A 182 -23.39 8.91 -29.20
C GLU A 182 -23.43 8.99 -27.66
N LEU A 183 -24.66 8.95 -27.09
CA LEU A 183 -24.88 8.91 -25.64
C LEU A 183 -24.32 7.64 -24.99
N GLN A 184 -24.40 6.49 -25.70
CA GLN A 184 -23.84 5.21 -25.24
C GLN A 184 -22.44 5.05 -25.82
N LYS A 185 -21.46 5.03 -24.95
CA LYS A 185 -20.06 4.80 -25.32
C LYS A 185 -19.60 3.51 -24.64
N ARG A 186 -18.87 2.68 -25.38
CA ARG A 186 -18.14 1.58 -24.77
C ARG A 186 -16.84 2.13 -24.24
N LYS A 187 -16.63 2.01 -22.94
CA LYS A 187 -15.39 2.39 -22.28
C LYS A 187 -14.74 1.14 -21.71
N GLU A 188 -13.49 0.95 -22.05
CA GLU A 188 -12.67 -0.05 -21.41
C GLU A 188 -12.28 0.46 -20.02
N VAL A 189 -12.77 -0.20 -18.98
CA VAL A 189 -12.40 0.10 -17.59
C VAL A 189 -11.40 -0.95 -17.14
N VAL A 190 -10.26 -0.47 -16.68
CA VAL A 190 -9.18 -1.34 -16.20
C VAL A 190 -9.23 -1.38 -14.68
N HIS A 191 -9.44 -2.56 -14.13
CA HIS A 191 -9.37 -2.80 -12.69
C HIS A 191 -8.14 -3.62 -12.36
N VAL A 192 -7.35 -3.17 -11.39
CA VAL A 192 -6.24 -3.95 -10.85
C VAL A 192 -6.65 -4.52 -9.51
N VAL A 193 -6.72 -5.85 -9.43
CA VAL A 193 -7.12 -6.59 -8.24
C VAL A 193 -6.01 -7.58 -7.89
N THR A 194 -5.74 -7.82 -6.61
CA THR A 194 -4.76 -8.83 -6.22
C THR A 194 -5.35 -10.24 -6.31
N LEU A 195 -4.49 -11.24 -6.58
CA LEU A 195 -4.94 -12.65 -6.58
C LEU A 195 -5.56 -13.05 -5.25
N HIS A 196 -5.06 -12.53 -4.14
CA HIS A 196 -5.62 -12.80 -2.82
C HIS A 196 -7.05 -12.27 -2.67
N GLU A 197 -7.35 -11.07 -3.19
CA GLU A 197 -8.71 -10.53 -3.16
C GLU A 197 -9.67 -11.39 -3.97
N ILE A 198 -9.24 -11.88 -5.14
CA ILE A 198 -10.01 -12.81 -5.95
C ILE A 198 -10.26 -14.12 -5.19
N ASP A 199 -9.26 -14.65 -4.50
CA ASP A 199 -9.37 -15.85 -3.66
C ASP A 199 -10.42 -15.67 -2.55
N VAL A 200 -10.36 -14.54 -1.84
CA VAL A 200 -11.28 -14.22 -0.74
C VAL A 200 -12.71 -14.08 -1.23
N ILE A 201 -12.93 -13.39 -2.36
CA ILE A 201 -14.26 -13.22 -2.94
C ILE A 201 -14.85 -14.58 -3.34
N ASN A 202 -14.07 -15.43 -4.01
CA ASN A 202 -14.54 -16.75 -4.45
C ASN A 202 -14.71 -17.75 -3.28
N SER A 203 -13.87 -17.67 -2.24
CA SER A 203 -14.04 -18.49 -1.04
C SER A 203 -15.32 -18.15 -0.29
N ARG A 204 -15.71 -16.88 -0.23
CA ARG A 204 -16.96 -16.42 0.39
C ARG A 204 -18.20 -16.84 -0.41
N GLN A 205 -18.15 -16.92 -1.72
CA GLN A 205 -19.26 -17.36 -2.57
C GLN A 205 -19.57 -18.87 -2.39
N GLN A 206 -18.58 -19.68 -2.04
CA GLN A 206 -18.79 -21.08 -1.65
C GLN A 206 -19.17 -21.25 -0.17
N GLY A 207 -19.30 -20.16 0.55
CA GLY A 207 -19.16 -20.01 1.99
C GLY A 207 -20.39 -20.27 2.86
N PHE A 208 -21.48 -20.91 2.38
CA PHE A 208 -22.50 -21.38 3.35
C PHE A 208 -21.98 -22.55 4.22
N LEU A 209 -21.00 -23.30 3.71
CA LEU A 209 -20.30 -24.34 4.45
C LEU A 209 -19.17 -23.82 5.36
N ALA A 210 -18.59 -22.65 5.06
CA ALA A 210 -17.54 -22.04 5.87
C ALA A 210 -18.03 -21.48 7.22
N LEU A 211 -19.34 -21.19 7.33
CA LEU A 211 -19.97 -20.79 8.61
C LEU A 211 -19.99 -21.92 9.66
N PHE A 212 -19.77 -23.16 9.23
CA PHE A 212 -19.77 -24.34 10.10
C PHE A 212 -18.39 -25.01 10.28
N ALA A 213 -17.44 -24.70 9.42
CA ALA A 213 -16.04 -25.06 9.60
C ALA A 213 -15.36 -23.89 10.30
N GLY A 214 -14.95 -24.06 11.56
CA GLY A 214 -14.30 -23.01 12.34
C GLY A 214 -13.32 -22.20 11.49
N ASP A 215 -13.52 -20.91 11.52
CA ASP A 215 -12.91 -19.94 10.60
C ASP A 215 -11.38 -19.87 10.84
N THR A 216 -10.63 -20.78 10.23
CA THR A 216 -9.16 -20.81 10.34
C THR A 216 -8.49 -19.76 9.45
N GLY A 217 -9.26 -18.96 8.70
CA GLY A 217 -8.70 -17.99 7.74
C GLY A 217 -7.94 -18.62 6.57
N GLU A 218 -7.88 -19.95 6.49
CA GLU A 218 -7.19 -20.69 5.44
C GLU A 218 -8.09 -20.87 4.20
N ILE A 219 -7.55 -20.55 3.03
CA ILE A 219 -8.22 -20.70 1.76
C ILE A 219 -7.87 -22.07 1.17
N ARG A 220 -8.88 -22.85 0.79
CA ARG A 220 -8.69 -24.20 0.24
C ARG A 220 -7.83 -24.16 -1.03
N PRO A 221 -6.88 -25.09 -1.21
CA PRO A 221 -6.01 -25.13 -2.38
C PRO A 221 -6.77 -25.33 -3.69
N GLU A 222 -7.89 -26.06 -3.66
CA GLU A 222 -8.72 -26.31 -4.85
C GLU A 222 -9.33 -25.00 -5.41
N VAL A 223 -9.71 -24.07 -4.53
CA VAL A 223 -10.23 -22.75 -4.91
C VAL A 223 -9.13 -21.95 -5.63
N ARG A 224 -7.91 -21.99 -5.11
CA ARG A 224 -6.77 -21.31 -5.73
C ARG A 224 -6.42 -21.87 -7.10
N GLU A 225 -6.40 -23.20 -7.22
CA GLU A 225 -6.18 -23.85 -8.54
C GLU A 225 -7.25 -23.48 -9.57
N GLN A 226 -8.51 -23.39 -9.15
CA GLN A 226 -9.60 -22.95 -10.04
C GLN A 226 -9.41 -21.49 -10.48
N ILE A 227 -8.97 -20.61 -9.56
CA ILE A 227 -8.72 -19.22 -9.87
C ILE A 227 -7.51 -19.08 -10.80
N ASP A 228 -6.42 -19.81 -10.54
CA ASP A 228 -5.23 -19.77 -11.38
C ASP A 228 -5.53 -20.25 -12.81
N ARG A 229 -6.37 -21.26 -12.99
CA ARG A 229 -6.87 -21.68 -14.30
C ARG A 229 -7.69 -20.59 -14.98
N LYS A 230 -8.64 -19.98 -14.27
CA LYS A 230 -9.46 -18.88 -14.82
C LYS A 230 -8.61 -17.66 -15.21
N VAL A 231 -7.65 -17.30 -14.39
CA VAL A 231 -6.73 -16.18 -14.70
C VAL A 231 -5.88 -16.49 -15.92
N SER A 232 -5.43 -17.74 -16.07
CA SER A 232 -4.71 -18.18 -17.27
C SER A 232 -5.59 -18.13 -18.52
N GLU A 233 -6.85 -18.57 -18.44
CA GLU A 233 -7.84 -18.46 -19.51
C GLU A 233 -8.09 -17.00 -19.91
N TRP A 234 -8.31 -16.11 -18.94
CA TRP A 234 -8.49 -14.67 -19.19
C TRP A 234 -7.26 -14.03 -19.85
N ARG A 235 -6.06 -14.49 -19.46
CA ARG A 235 -4.81 -14.03 -20.08
C ARG A 235 -4.72 -14.48 -21.54
N GLU A 236 -5.08 -15.73 -21.86
CA GLU A 236 -5.11 -16.25 -23.24
C GLU A 236 -6.16 -15.53 -24.08
N GLU A 237 -7.30 -15.18 -23.50
CA GLU A 237 -8.36 -14.40 -24.15
C GLU A 237 -8.02 -12.90 -24.29
N GLY A 238 -6.92 -12.43 -23.70
CA GLY A 238 -6.53 -11.01 -23.70
C GLY A 238 -7.38 -10.11 -22.79
N LYS A 239 -8.25 -10.68 -21.95
CA LYS A 239 -9.13 -9.94 -21.02
C LYS A 239 -8.41 -9.54 -19.73
N ALA A 240 -7.36 -10.24 -19.36
CA ALA A 240 -6.58 -9.95 -18.17
C ALA A 240 -5.09 -10.05 -18.42
N ASP A 241 -4.35 -9.15 -17.75
CA ASP A 241 -2.89 -9.16 -17.73
C ASP A 241 -2.41 -9.37 -16.29
N VAL A 242 -1.45 -10.27 -16.09
CA VAL A 242 -0.84 -10.48 -14.77
C VAL A 242 0.29 -9.47 -14.57
N VAL A 243 0.18 -8.68 -13.51
CA VAL A 243 1.17 -7.67 -13.13
C VAL A 243 1.93 -8.19 -11.92
N PRO A 244 3.19 -8.67 -12.08
CA PRO A 244 3.99 -9.08 -10.95
C PRO A 244 4.34 -7.85 -10.09
N GLY A 245 3.97 -7.90 -8.82
CA GLY A 245 4.27 -6.85 -7.86
C GLY A 245 5.52 -7.14 -7.03
N VAL A 246 5.62 -6.51 -5.88
CA VAL A 246 6.75 -6.62 -4.96
C VAL A 246 6.29 -7.17 -3.61
N LEU A 247 6.90 -8.27 -3.19
CA LEU A 247 6.76 -8.80 -1.85
C LEU A 247 7.98 -8.42 -1.03
N PHE A 248 7.77 -7.67 0.05
CA PHE A 248 8.82 -7.33 1.01
C PHE A 248 8.68 -8.14 2.29
N ILE A 249 9.73 -8.87 2.67
CA ILE A 249 9.78 -9.61 3.92
C ILE A 249 10.88 -9.02 4.79
N ASP A 250 10.48 -8.39 5.90
CA ASP A 250 11.43 -7.85 6.87
C ASP A 250 11.87 -8.93 7.88
N GLU A 251 13.06 -8.75 8.44
CA GLU A 251 13.66 -9.67 9.42
C GLU A 251 13.67 -11.15 8.97
N VAL A 252 14.00 -11.40 7.71
CA VAL A 252 13.94 -12.74 7.09
C VAL A 252 14.69 -13.83 7.88
N HIS A 253 15.69 -13.48 8.69
CA HIS A 253 16.41 -14.38 9.60
C HIS A 253 15.53 -15.02 10.69
N MET A 254 14.30 -14.52 10.87
CA MET A 254 13.32 -15.09 11.81
C MET A 254 12.58 -16.29 11.21
N LEU A 255 12.70 -16.53 9.91
CA LEU A 255 12.11 -17.69 9.24
C LEU A 255 12.83 -18.99 9.62
N ASP A 256 12.09 -20.08 9.57
CA ASP A 256 12.64 -21.42 9.73
C ASP A 256 12.95 -22.10 8.37
N ILE A 257 13.56 -23.27 8.42
CA ILE A 257 14.01 -24.00 7.22
C ILE A 257 12.85 -24.41 6.30
N GLU A 258 11.66 -24.64 6.85
CA GLU A 258 10.47 -25.00 6.09
C GLU A 258 10.00 -23.81 5.25
N CYS A 259 9.99 -22.61 5.84
CA CYS A 259 9.66 -21.36 5.15
C CYS A 259 10.66 -21.06 4.03
N PHE A 260 11.96 -21.27 4.26
CA PHE A 260 12.99 -21.11 3.21
C PHE A 260 12.81 -22.09 2.06
N SER A 261 12.48 -23.33 2.35
CA SER A 261 12.17 -24.34 1.31
C SER A 261 10.95 -23.94 0.48
N PHE A 262 9.92 -23.39 1.14
CA PHE A 262 8.74 -22.84 0.46
C PHE A 262 9.14 -21.67 -0.45
N LEU A 263 9.93 -20.70 0.04
CA LEU A 263 10.39 -19.56 -0.73
C LEU A 263 11.17 -19.97 -1.97
N ASN A 264 12.09 -20.93 -1.86
CA ASN A 264 12.84 -21.46 -3.00
C ASN A 264 11.93 -21.99 -4.11
N ARG A 265 10.90 -22.74 -3.72
CA ARG A 265 9.91 -23.29 -4.65
C ARG A 265 8.98 -22.22 -5.24
N ALA A 266 8.58 -21.24 -4.43
CA ALA A 266 7.71 -20.17 -4.86
C ALA A 266 8.39 -19.21 -5.85
N LEU A 267 9.70 -18.98 -5.70
CA LEU A 267 10.50 -18.15 -6.62
C LEU A 267 10.62 -18.74 -8.04
N GLU A 268 10.41 -20.04 -8.20
CA GLU A 268 10.49 -20.74 -9.49
C GLU A 268 9.19 -20.67 -10.29
N GLN A 269 8.09 -20.16 -9.70
CA GLN A 269 6.81 -20.07 -10.39
C GLN A 269 6.81 -18.93 -11.44
N ASP A 270 6.13 -19.15 -12.55
CA ASP A 270 6.07 -18.19 -13.67
C ASP A 270 5.45 -16.84 -13.30
N MET A 271 4.52 -16.85 -12.35
CA MET A 271 3.82 -15.64 -11.86
C MET A 271 4.45 -15.09 -10.58
N ALA A 272 5.65 -15.53 -10.18
CA ALA A 272 6.28 -15.09 -8.95
C ALA A 272 6.48 -13.55 -8.92
N PRO A 273 6.15 -12.89 -7.81
CA PRO A 273 6.44 -11.47 -7.62
C PRO A 273 7.96 -11.25 -7.46
N ILE A 274 8.37 -10.00 -7.48
CA ILE A 274 9.72 -9.61 -7.09
C ILE A 274 9.80 -9.69 -5.57
N VAL A 275 10.60 -10.64 -5.05
CA VAL A 275 10.75 -10.81 -3.61
C VAL A 275 11.93 -10.00 -3.12
N VAL A 276 11.69 -9.09 -2.19
CA VAL A 276 12.72 -8.29 -1.51
C VAL A 276 12.75 -8.71 -0.06
N VAL A 277 13.85 -9.31 0.37
CA VAL A 277 14.03 -9.72 1.77
C VAL A 277 15.01 -8.79 2.47
N ALA A 278 14.79 -8.51 3.74
CA ALA A 278 15.67 -7.65 4.53
C ALA A 278 16.20 -8.38 5.77
N THR A 279 17.46 -8.14 6.10
CA THR A 279 18.09 -8.67 7.31
C THR A 279 19.08 -7.67 7.90
N ASN A 280 19.24 -7.74 9.22
CA ASN A 280 20.26 -7.03 9.97
C ASN A 280 21.29 -7.98 10.63
N ARG A 281 21.18 -9.29 10.34
CA ARG A 281 22.09 -10.30 10.92
C ARG A 281 23.29 -10.58 10.03
N GLY A 282 24.42 -10.80 10.68
CA GLY A 282 25.62 -11.31 10.03
C GLY A 282 25.65 -12.85 9.99
N ILE A 283 26.72 -13.50 10.45
CA ILE A 283 26.80 -14.94 10.56
C ILE A 283 26.03 -15.38 11.80
N THR A 284 24.96 -16.13 11.61
CA THR A 284 24.08 -16.60 12.69
C THR A 284 23.52 -17.99 12.40
N LYS A 285 22.98 -18.66 13.41
CA LYS A 285 22.28 -19.94 13.23
C LYS A 285 20.96 -19.74 12.50
N ILE A 286 20.62 -20.64 11.61
CA ILE A 286 19.28 -20.71 11.01
C ILE A 286 18.32 -21.15 12.12
N ARG A 287 17.19 -20.46 12.25
CA ARG A 287 16.19 -20.75 13.26
C ARG A 287 15.69 -22.22 13.16
N GLY A 288 15.67 -22.90 14.30
CA GLY A 288 15.28 -24.31 14.38
C GLY A 288 16.39 -25.31 13.98
N THR A 289 17.61 -24.83 13.70
CA THR A 289 18.76 -25.69 13.38
C THR A 289 20.03 -25.22 14.10
N ASP A 290 21.03 -26.12 14.21
CA ASP A 290 22.35 -25.76 14.73
C ASP A 290 23.33 -25.28 13.64
N TYR A 291 22.87 -25.19 12.41
CA TYR A 291 23.70 -24.78 11.28
C TYR A 291 23.90 -23.28 11.24
N LYS A 292 25.16 -22.84 11.22
CA LYS A 292 25.56 -21.44 11.07
C LYS A 292 25.66 -21.08 9.59
N SER A 293 24.98 -20.01 9.20
CA SER A 293 24.99 -19.52 7.83
C SER A 293 25.11 -18.00 7.77
N PRO A 294 25.64 -17.43 6.68
CA PRO A 294 25.57 -16.00 6.46
C PRO A 294 24.12 -15.53 6.46
N HIS A 295 23.86 -14.42 7.12
CA HIS A 295 22.53 -13.79 7.22
C HIS A 295 21.43 -14.66 7.84
N GLY A 296 21.76 -15.84 8.40
CA GLY A 296 20.79 -16.77 8.99
C GLY A 296 19.87 -17.43 7.96
N MET A 297 20.34 -17.60 6.73
CA MET A 297 19.58 -18.20 5.62
C MET A 297 20.36 -19.35 4.99
N PRO A 298 19.67 -20.37 4.40
CA PRO A 298 20.32 -21.44 3.66
C PRO A 298 21.13 -20.91 2.45
N ILE A 299 22.26 -21.52 2.18
CA ILE A 299 23.14 -21.13 1.06
C ILE A 299 22.43 -21.24 -0.28
N ASP A 300 21.60 -22.27 -0.48
CA ASP A 300 20.83 -22.50 -1.70
C ASP A 300 19.89 -21.31 -2.05
N LEU A 301 19.33 -20.66 -1.01
CA LEU A 301 18.54 -19.46 -1.21
C LEU A 301 19.43 -18.25 -1.48
N LEU A 302 20.53 -18.10 -0.75
CA LEU A 302 21.48 -16.98 -0.92
C LEU A 302 22.03 -16.89 -2.34
N ASP A 303 22.35 -18.03 -2.98
CA ASP A 303 22.84 -18.07 -4.35
C ASP A 303 21.81 -17.57 -5.38
N ARG A 304 20.53 -17.59 -5.03
CA ARG A 304 19.43 -17.08 -5.87
C ARG A 304 19.14 -15.60 -5.65
N LEU A 305 19.70 -14.99 -4.60
CA LEU A 305 19.42 -13.61 -4.20
C LEU A 305 20.47 -12.64 -4.75
N LEU A 306 20.01 -11.50 -5.23
CA LEU A 306 20.90 -10.36 -5.47
C LEU A 306 21.15 -9.62 -4.14
N ILE A 307 22.34 -9.80 -3.57
CA ILE A 307 22.69 -9.24 -2.27
C ILE A 307 23.12 -7.78 -2.44
N ILE A 308 22.42 -6.87 -1.76
CA ILE A 308 22.70 -5.43 -1.74
C ILE A 308 23.02 -5.02 -0.30
N PRO A 309 24.30 -4.72 0.00
CA PRO A 309 24.63 -4.19 1.32
C PRO A 309 24.14 -2.74 1.44
N THR A 310 23.46 -2.43 2.55
CA THR A 310 23.09 -1.07 2.90
C THR A 310 24.12 -0.47 3.84
N LYS A 311 24.48 0.80 3.60
CA LYS A 311 25.44 1.55 4.44
C LYS A 311 24.68 2.53 5.33
N PRO A 312 25.25 2.88 6.49
CA PRO A 312 24.76 4.00 7.27
C PRO A 312 24.74 5.28 6.43
N TYR A 313 23.84 6.20 6.75
CA TYR A 313 23.76 7.49 6.08
C TYR A 313 24.90 8.42 6.50
N THR A 314 25.36 9.27 5.58
CA THR A 314 26.28 10.37 5.88
C THR A 314 25.51 11.54 6.51
N GLU A 315 26.23 12.49 7.12
CA GLU A 315 25.61 13.66 7.74
C GLU A 315 24.77 14.47 6.73
N ASP A 316 25.26 14.66 5.52
CA ASP A 316 24.53 15.37 4.44
C ASP A 316 23.24 14.63 4.06
N GLU A 317 23.30 13.30 3.97
CA GLU A 317 22.11 12.48 3.69
C GLU A 317 21.10 12.53 4.85
N ILE A 318 21.55 12.52 6.09
CA ILE A 318 20.70 12.67 7.28
C ILE A 318 20.01 14.03 7.26
N ARG A 319 20.75 15.11 6.98
CA ARG A 319 20.19 16.46 6.87
C ARG A 319 19.08 16.53 5.85
N HIS A 320 19.32 15.98 4.67
CA HIS A 320 18.31 15.97 3.60
C HIS A 320 17.07 15.14 4.00
N ILE A 321 17.25 14.01 4.68
CA ILE A 321 16.13 13.20 5.19
C ILE A 321 15.35 13.98 6.26
N VAL A 322 16.01 14.71 7.15
CA VAL A 322 15.37 15.57 8.16
C VAL A 322 14.54 16.67 7.48
N GLU A 323 15.08 17.32 6.44
CA GLU A 323 14.35 18.34 5.66
C GLU A 323 13.06 17.78 5.06
N ILE A 324 13.14 16.65 4.33
CA ILE A 324 11.97 16.00 3.74
C ILE A 324 10.94 15.63 4.83
N ARG A 325 11.40 15.17 5.99
CA ARG A 325 10.51 14.77 7.07
C ARG A 325 9.82 15.97 7.73
N CYS A 326 10.52 17.08 7.87
CA CYS A 326 9.93 18.33 8.35
C CYS A 326 8.86 18.85 7.38
N GLU A 327 9.08 18.77 6.08
CA GLU A 327 8.09 19.11 5.06
C GLU A 327 6.86 18.21 5.11
N GLU A 328 7.05 16.88 5.30
CA GLU A 328 5.93 15.93 5.37
C GLU A 328 5.06 16.09 6.64
N GLU A 329 5.66 16.54 7.75
CA GLU A 329 4.97 16.74 9.03
C GLU A 329 4.50 18.20 9.24
N ASP A 330 4.66 19.08 8.24
CA ASP A 330 4.35 20.51 8.31
C ASP A 330 5.02 21.21 9.52
N VAL A 331 6.27 20.85 9.81
CA VAL A 331 7.07 21.42 10.91
C VAL A 331 8.08 22.43 10.38
N GLU A 332 7.90 23.69 10.73
CA GLU A 332 8.90 24.72 10.46
C GLU A 332 10.01 24.66 11.51
N MET A 333 11.26 24.64 11.06
CA MET A 333 12.43 24.48 11.91
C MET A 333 13.57 25.39 11.47
N THR A 334 14.26 25.99 12.42
CA THR A 334 15.44 26.83 12.17
C THR A 334 16.60 25.99 11.61
N ASP A 335 17.49 26.60 10.84
CA ASP A 335 18.64 25.90 10.23
C ASP A 335 19.61 25.37 11.31
N ASP A 336 19.79 26.10 12.39
CA ASP A 336 20.63 25.68 13.52
C ASP A 336 20.02 24.45 14.23
N ALA A 337 18.70 24.38 14.33
CA ALA A 337 17.98 23.24 14.88
C ALA A 337 18.13 22.00 13.99
N LYS A 338 18.05 22.16 12.67
CA LYS A 338 18.30 21.08 11.70
C LYS A 338 19.72 20.54 11.79
N GLU A 339 20.72 21.43 11.97
CA GLU A 339 22.12 21.02 12.15
C GLU A 339 22.30 20.21 13.43
N LEU A 340 21.69 20.64 14.54
CA LEU A 340 21.73 19.91 15.81
C LEU A 340 21.10 18.51 15.68
N LEU A 341 19.92 18.42 15.02
CA LEU A 341 19.27 17.14 14.77
C LEU A 341 20.10 16.22 13.88
N THR A 342 20.80 16.78 12.89
CA THR A 342 21.68 16.01 12.02
C THR A 342 22.83 15.40 12.80
N LYS A 343 23.47 16.15 13.71
CA LYS A 343 24.51 15.65 14.60
C LYS A 343 23.99 14.55 15.54
N ILE A 344 22.82 14.78 16.16
CA ILE A 344 22.17 13.76 16.99
C ILE A 344 21.88 12.49 16.20
N GLY A 345 21.38 12.61 14.96
CA GLY A 345 21.08 11.49 14.09
C GLY A 345 22.32 10.67 13.71
N GLY A 346 23.47 11.33 13.50
CA GLY A 346 24.76 10.69 13.23
C GLY A 346 25.34 9.94 14.45
N GLU A 347 25.22 10.51 15.66
CA GLU A 347 25.75 9.92 16.88
C GLU A 347 24.88 8.79 17.46
N THR A 348 23.58 8.87 17.29
CA THR A 348 22.60 7.93 17.85
C THR A 348 22.00 7.01 16.78
N SER A 349 20.83 7.37 16.26
CA SER A 349 20.18 6.68 15.15
C SER A 349 19.23 7.61 14.41
N LEU A 350 19.06 7.38 13.10
CA LEU A 350 18.11 8.14 12.30
C LEU A 350 16.67 8.03 12.83
N ARG A 351 16.27 6.85 13.32
CA ARG A 351 14.92 6.63 13.87
C ARG A 351 14.66 7.49 15.10
N TYR A 352 15.64 7.60 15.99
CA TYR A 352 15.55 8.46 17.17
C TYR A 352 15.46 9.95 16.77
N CYS A 353 16.28 10.38 15.81
CA CYS A 353 16.22 11.72 15.26
C CYS A 353 14.83 12.07 14.71
N MET A 354 14.19 11.15 13.94
CA MET A 354 12.83 11.36 13.44
C MET A 354 11.79 11.51 14.54
N GLN A 355 11.90 10.73 15.62
CA GLN A 355 11.00 10.86 16.77
C GLN A 355 11.15 12.20 17.52
N LEU A 356 12.36 12.76 17.52
CA LEU A 356 12.60 14.06 18.11
C LEU A 356 11.93 15.20 17.34
N ILE A 357 11.75 15.11 16.02
CA ILE A 357 11.08 16.13 15.21
C ILE A 357 9.66 16.36 15.74
N THR A 358 8.86 15.31 15.82
CA THR A 358 7.47 15.40 16.28
C THR A 358 7.40 15.87 17.75
N SER A 359 8.33 15.37 18.60
CA SER A 359 8.37 15.74 20.02
C SER A 359 8.75 17.21 20.23
N SER A 360 9.74 17.73 19.50
CA SER A 360 10.15 19.14 19.56
C SER A 360 9.10 20.08 18.97
N ALA A 361 8.39 19.65 17.91
CA ALA A 361 7.24 20.40 17.37
C ALA A 361 6.13 20.58 18.42
N LEU A 362 5.82 19.55 19.22
CA LEU A 362 4.86 19.64 20.31
C LEU A 362 5.32 20.59 21.43
N ILE A 363 6.63 20.63 21.73
CA ILE A 363 7.19 21.54 22.71
C ILE A 363 7.10 22.99 22.21
N ALA A 364 7.48 23.25 20.95
CA ALA A 364 7.35 24.55 20.30
C ALA A 364 5.90 25.04 20.27
N ALA A 365 4.95 24.16 19.93
CA ALA A 365 3.52 24.47 19.95
C ALA A 365 3.01 24.84 21.36
N ARG A 366 3.53 24.18 22.41
CA ARG A 366 3.22 24.52 23.81
C ARG A 366 3.73 25.91 24.18
N ARG A 367 4.88 26.31 23.65
CA ARG A 367 5.46 27.65 23.78
C ARG A 367 4.77 28.68 22.88
N LYS A 368 3.88 28.26 21.98
CA LYS A 368 3.23 29.07 20.94
C LYS A 368 4.21 29.70 19.95
N ALA A 369 5.32 29.03 19.68
CA ALA A 369 6.26 29.43 18.65
C ALA A 369 5.77 28.91 17.29
N SER A 370 6.09 29.62 16.20
CA SER A 370 5.83 29.20 14.81
C SER A 370 6.89 28.21 14.33
N GLU A 371 8.11 28.32 14.86
CA GLU A 371 9.27 27.52 14.43
C GLU A 371 9.88 26.79 15.62
N VAL A 372 10.50 25.66 15.34
CA VAL A 372 11.22 24.84 16.33
C VAL A 372 12.67 25.34 16.45
N ASP A 373 13.08 25.69 17.67
CA ASP A 373 14.43 26.15 17.99
C ASP A 373 15.28 25.07 18.65
N ILE A 374 16.59 25.37 18.80
CA ILE A 374 17.56 24.53 19.50
C ILE A 374 17.10 24.18 20.93
N GLU A 375 16.46 25.12 21.62
CA GLU A 375 15.98 24.92 22.98
C GLU A 375 14.91 23.82 23.06
N ASP A 376 14.00 23.78 22.10
CA ASP A 376 12.94 22.78 22.03
C ASP A 376 13.50 21.38 21.78
N ILE A 377 14.51 21.28 20.90
CA ILE A 377 15.22 20.01 20.64
C ILE A 377 16.00 19.57 21.87
N SER A 378 16.71 20.49 22.54
CA SER A 378 17.47 20.20 23.75
C SER A 378 16.55 19.70 24.87
N GLN A 379 15.37 20.29 25.01
CA GLN A 379 14.36 19.85 25.96
C GLN A 379 13.81 18.46 25.59
N ALA A 380 13.47 18.22 24.32
CA ALA A 380 13.05 16.90 23.84
C ALA A 380 14.14 15.85 24.06
N TYR A 381 15.40 16.17 23.75
CA TYR A 381 16.55 15.30 23.95
C TYR A 381 16.79 14.95 25.43
N SER A 382 16.52 15.87 26.34
CA SER A 382 16.62 15.62 27.80
C SER A 382 15.49 14.73 28.31
N MET A 383 14.29 14.86 27.76
CA MET A 383 13.11 14.07 28.14
C MET A 383 13.15 12.64 27.63
N PHE A 384 13.61 12.46 26.40
CA PHE A 384 13.62 11.17 25.72
C PHE A 384 15.05 10.66 25.55
N VAL A 385 15.35 9.55 26.17
CA VAL A 385 16.68 8.93 26.11
C VAL A 385 16.80 8.00 24.91
N ASP A 386 17.95 8.01 24.26
CA ASP A 386 18.31 7.04 23.23
C ASP A 386 18.74 5.70 23.83
N VAL A 387 18.95 4.68 22.98
CA VAL A 387 19.30 3.32 23.43
C VAL A 387 20.56 3.30 24.28
N LYS A 388 21.60 4.07 23.90
CA LYS A 388 22.88 4.12 24.64
C LYS A 388 22.69 4.70 26.03
N ARG A 389 22.02 5.84 26.13
CA ARG A 389 21.72 6.49 27.41
C ARG A 389 20.78 5.66 28.28
N SER A 390 19.79 4.98 27.65
CA SER A 390 18.91 4.05 28.37
C SER A 390 19.69 2.87 28.94
N THR A 391 20.64 2.29 28.19
CA THR A 391 21.48 1.20 28.67
C THR A 391 22.39 1.67 29.81
N GLN A 392 22.98 2.86 29.69
CA GLN A 392 23.80 3.45 30.76
C GLN A 392 22.96 3.70 32.03
N PHE A 393 21.76 4.25 31.87
CA PHE A 393 20.83 4.45 32.98
C PHE A 393 20.49 3.12 33.69
N LEU A 394 20.21 2.07 32.92
CA LEU A 394 19.95 0.74 33.49
C LEU A 394 21.15 0.18 34.26
N LEU A 395 22.36 0.38 33.75
CA LEU A 395 23.58 -0.05 34.46
C LEU A 395 23.80 0.70 35.76
N GLU A 396 23.53 2.02 35.79
CA GLU A 396 23.71 2.88 37.00
C GLU A 396 22.64 2.59 38.06
N TYR A 397 21.41 2.29 37.65
CA TYR A 397 20.25 2.12 38.55
C TYR A 397 19.72 0.69 38.62
N GLN A 398 20.51 -0.30 38.20
CA GLN A 398 20.14 -1.70 38.14
C GLN A 398 19.58 -2.25 39.47
N ASP A 399 20.19 -1.86 40.59
CA ASP A 399 19.81 -2.32 41.92
C ASP A 399 18.42 -1.80 42.39
N GLN A 400 17.88 -0.80 41.73
CA GLN A 400 16.55 -0.25 42.04
C GLN A 400 15.39 -0.99 41.35
N TYR A 401 15.69 -1.86 40.39
CA TYR A 401 14.67 -2.65 39.71
C TYR A 401 14.39 -3.95 40.48
N MET A 402 13.12 -4.19 40.81
CA MET A 402 12.67 -5.36 41.59
C MET A 402 12.84 -6.70 40.84
N PHE A 403 12.87 -6.69 39.51
CA PHE A 403 13.03 -7.86 38.68
C PHE A 403 14.25 -7.74 37.79
N ASN A 404 15.34 -8.35 38.22
CA ASN A 404 16.61 -8.40 37.53
C ASN A 404 16.93 -9.89 37.25
N GLU A 405 16.71 -10.35 36.02
CA GLU A 405 16.90 -11.77 35.66
C GLU A 405 18.38 -12.12 35.41
N VAL A 406 19.21 -11.12 35.18
CA VAL A 406 20.62 -11.31 34.82
C VAL A 406 21.50 -10.68 35.91
N GLY A 407 22.32 -11.49 36.58
CA GLY A 407 23.31 -11.00 37.54
C GLY A 407 24.30 -10.05 36.85
N THR A 408 24.87 -9.14 37.64
CA THR A 408 25.82 -8.09 37.23
C THR A 408 27.02 -8.60 36.40
N ASP A 409 27.39 -9.86 36.55
CA ASP A 409 28.57 -10.44 35.88
C ASP A 409 28.36 -10.78 34.43
N ALA A 410 27.11 -10.91 33.94
CA ALA A 410 26.80 -11.29 32.59
C ALA A 410 26.69 -10.09 31.60
N MET A 411 26.62 -8.85 32.08
CA MET A 411 26.57 -7.65 31.23
C MET A 411 27.95 -7.06 30.88
N GLN A 412 29.02 -7.53 31.51
CA GLN A 412 30.40 -7.06 31.24
C GLN A 412 31.15 -7.89 30.18
N ALA A 413 30.54 -8.94 29.64
CA ALA A 413 31.07 -9.78 28.57
C ALA A 413 30.40 -9.43 27.22
#